data_666b2e638a8276c0bb9c41bd81cbd310
#
_entry.id   666b2e638a8276c0bb9c41bd81cbd310
#
_cell.length_a   1.000
_cell.length_b   1.000
_cell.length_c   1.000
_cell.angle_alpha   90.00
_cell.angle_beta   90.00
_cell.angle_gamma   90.00
#
_symmetry.space_group_name_H-M   'P 1'
#
loop_
_entity.id
_entity.type
_entity.pdbx_description
1 polymer ?
#
loop_
_entity_poly.entity_id
_entity_poly.type
_entity_poly.pdbx_seq_one_letter_code
_entity_poly.pdbx_strand_id
1 'polypeptide(L)'
;MKRLLLSLVFSCLSTGATAQWMPVMVDEMVITYIDRNTLRGARDKSGMVRMWWLMDYQLVQIADEKGYFSRLHHSEFDCKGRRMRLLSVALLSGRMGLGDVVFEDPEPRKWTPVQDQSFQDALRDIACINY
;
A
#
# COMPACT_ATOMS: atom_id res chain seq x y z
N MET A 1 57.74 -10.07 15.73
CA MET A 1 56.56 -10.78 15.17
C MET A 1 55.37 -9.82 15.25
N LYS A 2 55.04 -9.22 14.11
CA LYS A 2 53.89 -8.30 14.01
C LYS A 2 52.66 -9.13 13.70
N ARG A 3 51.69 -9.20 14.63
CA ARG A 3 50.38 -9.81 14.39
C ARG A 3 49.49 -8.76 13.69
N LEU A 4 49.25 -8.96 12.42
CA LEU A 4 48.24 -8.22 11.68
C LEU A 4 46.83 -8.73 12.10
N LEU A 5 46.12 -7.91 12.86
CA LEU A 5 44.69 -8.12 13.09
C LEU A 5 43.91 -7.62 11.87
N LEU A 6 43.43 -8.56 11.08
CA LEU A 6 42.55 -8.30 9.95
C LEU A 6 41.14 -8.05 10.51
N SER A 7 40.76 -6.78 10.65
CA SER A 7 39.40 -6.39 11.03
C SER A 7 38.49 -6.61 9.84
N LEU A 8 37.69 -7.66 9.90
CA LEU A 8 36.62 -7.94 8.93
C LEU A 8 35.47 -6.97 9.20
N VAL A 9 35.39 -5.89 8.45
CA VAL A 9 34.23 -5.00 8.48
C VAL A 9 33.07 -5.70 7.77
N PHE A 10 32.17 -6.26 8.56
CA PHE A 10 30.92 -6.83 8.06
C PHE A 10 29.97 -5.68 7.73
N SER A 11 29.99 -5.24 6.45
CA SER A 11 29.02 -4.30 5.95
C SER A 11 27.66 -4.98 5.90
N CYS A 12 26.81 -4.71 6.88
CA CYS A 12 25.39 -5.06 6.84
C CYS A 12 24.72 -4.27 5.71
N LEU A 13 24.61 -4.89 4.53
CA LEU A 13 23.72 -4.45 3.48
C LEU A 13 22.29 -4.69 3.98
N SER A 14 21.71 -3.69 4.63
CA SER A 14 20.29 -3.67 4.90
C SER A 14 19.56 -3.54 3.55
N THR A 15 19.15 -4.66 3.00
CA THR A 15 18.19 -4.67 1.90
C THR A 15 16.85 -4.21 2.46
N GLY A 16 16.64 -2.91 2.48
CA GLY A 16 15.34 -2.34 2.79
C GLY A 16 14.32 -2.90 1.79
N ALA A 17 13.27 -3.57 2.29
CA ALA A 17 12.16 -3.98 1.45
C ALA A 17 11.48 -2.72 0.92
N THR A 18 11.75 -2.36 -0.34
CA THR A 18 11.08 -1.26 -1.02
C THR A 18 9.78 -1.75 -1.63
N ALA A 19 8.68 -0.98 -1.46
CA ALA A 19 7.43 -1.25 -2.12
C ALA A 19 7.61 -1.25 -3.66
N GLN A 20 7.04 -2.24 -4.33
CA GLN A 20 7.03 -2.32 -5.79
C GLN A 20 5.68 -1.84 -6.32
N TRP A 21 5.59 -0.53 -6.51
CA TRP A 21 4.40 0.12 -7.01
C TRP A 21 4.16 -0.18 -8.49
N MET A 22 2.98 -0.74 -8.78
CA MET A 22 2.50 -0.99 -10.13
C MET A 22 1.24 -0.18 -10.39
N PRO A 23 1.20 0.67 -11.45
CA PRO A 23 -0.01 1.41 -11.78
C PRO A 23 -1.10 0.45 -12.27
N VAL A 24 -2.32 0.62 -11.76
CA VAL A 24 -3.47 -0.22 -12.12
C VAL A 24 -4.67 0.58 -12.62
N MET A 25 -4.78 1.84 -12.22
CA MET A 25 -5.80 2.76 -12.73
C MET A 25 -5.15 4.13 -12.96
N VAL A 26 -5.36 4.68 -14.15
CA VAL A 26 -4.78 5.96 -14.56
C VAL A 26 -5.89 6.92 -14.94
N ASP A 27 -5.92 8.04 -14.24
CA ASP A 27 -6.79 9.19 -14.50
C ASP A 27 -5.92 10.44 -14.62
N GLU A 28 -6.40 11.51 -15.25
CA GLU A 28 -5.66 12.76 -15.42
C GLU A 28 -5.22 13.39 -14.09
N MET A 29 -6.02 13.20 -13.03
CA MET A 29 -5.79 13.82 -11.73
C MET A 29 -5.15 12.91 -10.70
N VAL A 30 -5.28 11.59 -10.88
CA VAL A 30 -4.80 10.61 -9.91
C VAL A 30 -4.40 9.31 -10.59
N ILE A 31 -3.28 8.75 -10.16
CA ILE A 31 -2.87 7.40 -10.56
C ILE A 31 -2.95 6.51 -9.32
N THR A 32 -3.60 5.37 -9.47
CA THR A 32 -3.68 4.36 -8.42
C THR A 32 -2.67 3.25 -8.68
N TYR A 33 -1.89 2.95 -7.66
CA TYR A 33 -0.85 1.92 -7.67
C TYR A 33 -1.18 0.85 -6.64
N ILE A 34 -0.74 -0.36 -6.90
CA ILE A 34 -0.72 -1.45 -5.90
C ILE A 34 0.72 -1.84 -5.61
N ASP A 35 0.98 -2.32 -4.40
CA ASP A 35 2.25 -2.94 -4.07
C ASP A 35 2.24 -4.42 -4.46
N ARG A 36 2.99 -4.75 -5.51
CA ARG A 36 3.10 -6.12 -6.03
C ARG A 36 3.61 -7.12 -5.00
N ASN A 37 4.42 -6.68 -4.06
CA ASN A 37 4.98 -7.57 -3.04
C ASN A 37 3.90 -8.09 -2.10
N THR A 38 2.88 -7.28 -1.81
CA THR A 38 1.77 -7.69 -0.95
C THR A 38 0.89 -8.77 -1.59
N LEU A 39 0.77 -8.77 -2.91
CA LEU A 39 0.03 -9.82 -3.63
C LEU A 39 0.70 -11.20 -3.55
N ARG A 40 2.02 -11.26 -3.35
CA ARG A 40 2.76 -12.53 -3.29
C ARG A 40 2.63 -13.22 -1.94
N GLY A 41 2.52 -12.44 -0.85
CA GLY A 41 2.49 -12.95 0.53
C GLY A 41 1.10 -13.12 1.13
N ALA A 42 0.05 -12.69 0.43
CA ALA A 42 -1.27 -12.50 1.01
C ALA A 42 -2.20 -13.71 0.95
N ARG A 43 -1.72 -14.84 0.43
CA ARG A 43 -2.56 -16.03 0.23
C ARG A 43 -2.56 -16.88 1.47
N ASP A 44 -3.60 -16.76 2.27
CA ASP A 44 -3.93 -17.76 3.25
C ASP A 44 -5.14 -18.59 2.78
N LYS A 45 -5.43 -19.68 3.51
CA LYS A 45 -6.56 -20.58 3.17
C LYS A 45 -7.93 -20.01 3.56
N SER A 46 -7.97 -18.83 4.21
CA SER A 46 -9.20 -18.22 4.72
C SER A 46 -10.01 -17.50 3.65
N GLY A 47 -9.41 -17.18 2.51
CA GLY A 47 -10.02 -16.34 1.49
C GLY A 47 -9.83 -14.85 1.70
N MET A 48 -9.04 -14.48 2.70
CA MET A 48 -8.71 -13.10 3.02
C MET A 48 -7.41 -12.71 2.36
N VAL A 49 -7.41 -11.58 1.64
CA VAL A 49 -6.23 -11.02 0.99
C VAL A 49 -5.99 -9.60 1.47
N ARG A 50 -4.77 -9.31 1.88
CA ARG A 50 -4.35 -7.95 2.25
C ARG A 50 -3.53 -7.34 1.14
N MET A 51 -3.75 -6.06 0.88
CA MET A 51 -3.06 -5.34 -0.18
C MET A 51 -2.78 -3.91 0.26
N TRP A 52 -1.54 -3.46 0.01
CA TRP A 52 -1.17 -2.06 0.07
C TRP A 52 -1.43 -1.43 -1.30
N TRP A 53 -2.04 -0.25 -1.30
CA TRP A 53 -2.31 0.50 -2.51
C TRP A 53 -2.21 1.99 -2.25
N LEU A 54 -1.95 2.76 -3.29
CA LEU A 54 -1.59 4.16 -3.22
C LEU A 54 -2.37 4.95 -4.26
N MET A 55 -2.89 6.10 -3.86
CA MET A 55 -3.36 7.15 -4.78
C MET A 55 -2.33 8.26 -4.83
N ASP A 56 -1.81 8.55 -6.02
CA ASP A 56 -0.83 9.60 -6.26
C ASP A 56 -1.46 10.71 -7.07
N TYR A 57 -1.62 11.88 -6.46
CA TYR A 57 -2.37 13.01 -7.01
C TYR A 57 -1.45 13.95 -7.79
N GLN A 58 -1.91 14.44 -8.95
CA GLN A 58 -1.19 15.41 -9.76
C GLN A 58 -1.18 16.80 -9.12
N LEU A 59 -2.23 17.14 -8.38
CA LEU A 59 -2.37 18.39 -7.65
C LEU A 59 -2.45 18.15 -6.16
N VAL A 60 -2.01 19.14 -5.38
CA VAL A 60 -2.10 19.09 -3.93
C VAL A 60 -3.56 18.93 -3.49
N GLN A 61 -3.77 18.00 -2.58
CA GLN A 61 -5.04 17.80 -1.88
C GLN A 61 -4.95 18.45 -0.50
N ILE A 62 -6.06 18.84 0.09
CA ILE A 62 -6.10 19.49 1.40
C ILE A 62 -6.94 18.65 2.37
N ALA A 63 -6.38 18.37 3.54
CA ALA A 63 -7.07 17.77 4.68
C ALA A 63 -6.69 18.53 5.95
N ASP A 64 -7.69 19.04 6.68
CA ASP A 64 -7.48 19.84 7.91
C ASP A 64 -6.41 20.94 7.72
N GLU A 65 -6.57 21.73 6.64
CA GLU A 65 -5.67 22.84 6.25
C GLU A 65 -4.23 22.41 5.88
N LYS A 66 -3.96 21.11 5.78
CA LYS A 66 -2.66 20.55 5.41
C LYS A 66 -2.69 19.96 4.00
N GLY A 67 -1.65 20.27 3.22
CA GLY A 67 -1.48 19.74 1.87
C GLY A 67 -0.88 18.34 1.86
N TYR A 68 -1.39 17.47 0.99
CA TYR A 68 -0.80 16.16 0.72
C TYR A 68 -0.86 15.84 -0.79
N PHE A 69 0.02 14.96 -1.26
CA PHE A 69 0.09 14.52 -2.66
C PHE A 69 -0.16 13.04 -2.85
N SER A 70 -0.10 12.25 -1.80
CA SER A 70 -0.40 10.84 -1.91
C SER A 70 -1.15 10.30 -0.70
N ARG A 71 -1.89 9.24 -0.94
CA ARG A 71 -2.74 8.58 0.05
C ARG A 71 -2.45 7.09 0.03
N LEU A 72 -1.87 6.61 1.11
CA LEU A 72 -1.48 5.21 1.28
C LEU A 72 -2.57 4.45 2.04
N HIS A 73 -3.00 3.33 1.48
CA HIS A 73 -4.04 2.48 2.05
C HIS A 73 -3.53 1.07 2.28
N HIS A 74 -3.94 0.48 3.40
CA HIS A 74 -3.83 -0.94 3.65
C HIS A 74 -5.24 -1.51 3.77
N SER A 75 -5.62 -2.43 2.90
CA SER A 75 -6.97 -2.99 2.85
C SER A 75 -6.94 -4.50 2.92
N GLU A 76 -8.03 -5.06 3.43
CA GLU A 76 -8.29 -6.50 3.43
C GLU A 76 -9.54 -6.80 2.62
N PHE A 77 -9.45 -7.81 1.77
CA PHE A 77 -10.52 -8.25 0.87
C PHE A 77 -10.95 -9.66 1.24
N ASP A 78 -12.24 -9.87 1.41
CA ASP A 78 -12.85 -11.17 1.49
C ASP A 78 -13.27 -11.59 0.07
N CYS A 79 -12.46 -12.44 -0.56
CA CYS A 79 -12.67 -12.82 -1.96
C CYS A 79 -13.93 -13.65 -2.15
N LYS A 80 -14.34 -14.45 -1.16
CA LYS A 80 -15.56 -15.26 -1.20
C LYS A 80 -16.80 -14.44 -0.87
N GLY A 81 -16.71 -13.58 0.15
CA GLY A 81 -17.84 -12.82 0.68
C GLY A 81 -18.09 -11.50 -0.04
N ARG A 82 -17.30 -11.13 -1.04
CA ARG A 82 -17.42 -9.86 -1.80
C ARG A 82 -17.54 -8.63 -0.89
N ARG A 83 -16.65 -8.52 0.06
CA ARG A 83 -16.56 -7.39 0.99
C ARG A 83 -15.11 -6.98 1.22
N MET A 84 -14.92 -5.77 1.67
CA MET A 84 -13.60 -5.24 2.01
C MET A 84 -13.66 -4.42 3.29
N ARG A 85 -12.51 -4.21 3.90
CA ARG A 85 -12.32 -3.23 4.96
C ARG A 85 -10.98 -2.52 4.83
N LEU A 86 -10.95 -1.28 5.24
CA LEU A 86 -9.73 -0.51 5.39
C LEU A 86 -9.09 -0.88 6.74
N LEU A 87 -7.83 -1.28 6.72
CA LEU A 87 -7.04 -1.56 7.92
C LEU A 87 -6.33 -0.31 8.42
N SER A 88 -5.79 0.50 7.51
CA SER A 88 -5.16 1.77 7.82
C SER A 88 -5.11 2.70 6.60
N VAL A 89 -4.99 3.99 6.86
CA VAL A 89 -4.76 5.01 5.84
C VAL A 89 -3.77 6.05 6.36
N ALA A 90 -2.91 6.53 5.47
CA ALA A 90 -2.01 7.65 5.74
C ALA A 90 -2.01 8.63 4.58
N LEU A 91 -1.96 9.94 4.89
CA LEU A 91 -1.78 11.01 3.93
C LEU A 91 -0.33 11.49 4.01
N LEU A 92 0.34 11.56 2.88
CA LEU A 92 1.76 11.92 2.79
C LEU A 92 1.92 13.25 2.05
N SER A 93 2.83 14.09 2.54
CA SER A 93 3.09 15.42 1.96
C SER A 93 3.69 15.36 0.56
N GLY A 94 4.37 14.26 0.21
CA GLY A 94 5.00 14.05 -1.09
C GLY A 94 4.23 13.08 -1.98
N ARG A 95 4.73 12.97 -3.23
CA ARG A 95 4.26 12.01 -4.21
C ARG A 95 4.71 10.60 -3.86
N MET A 96 4.01 9.59 -4.35
CA MET A 96 4.38 8.17 -4.25
C MET A 96 4.58 7.66 -2.82
N GLY A 97 3.82 8.16 -1.86
CA GLY A 97 3.92 7.76 -0.46
C GLY A 97 5.15 8.27 0.28
N LEU A 98 5.81 9.29 -0.26
CA LEU A 98 7.01 9.89 0.31
C LEU A 98 6.70 11.18 1.08
N GLY A 99 7.69 11.67 1.80
CA GLY A 99 7.58 12.89 2.60
C GLY A 99 7.05 12.62 4.01
N ASP A 100 6.46 13.66 4.61
CA ASP A 100 5.98 13.60 5.98
C ASP A 100 4.55 13.04 6.04
N VAL A 101 4.24 12.33 7.11
CA VAL A 101 2.87 11.91 7.42
C VAL A 101 2.07 13.13 7.88
N VAL A 102 1.08 13.52 7.09
CA VAL A 102 0.19 14.65 7.37
C VAL A 102 -0.99 14.23 8.25
N PHE A 103 -1.49 13.03 8.01
CA PHE A 103 -2.57 12.40 8.77
C PHE A 103 -2.39 10.88 8.72
N GLU A 104 -2.76 10.20 9.80
CA GLU A 104 -2.73 8.74 9.87
C GLU A 104 -3.91 8.23 10.69
N ASP A 105 -4.58 7.21 10.18
CA ASP A 105 -5.59 6.43 10.90
C ASP A 105 -5.24 4.95 10.80
N PRO A 106 -4.65 4.35 11.87
CA PRO A 106 -4.25 2.96 11.90
C PRO A 106 -5.39 2.01 12.30
N GLU A 107 -6.58 2.53 12.62
CA GLU A 107 -7.69 1.73 13.13
C GLU A 107 -8.41 0.98 12.03
N PRO A 108 -8.53 -0.37 12.12
CA PRO A 108 -9.34 -1.14 11.19
C PRO A 108 -10.80 -0.71 11.19
N ARG A 109 -11.34 -0.51 10.00
CA ARG A 109 -12.75 -0.18 9.80
C ARG A 109 -13.60 -1.44 9.71
N LYS A 110 -14.92 -1.26 9.76
CA LYS A 110 -15.88 -2.34 9.58
C LYS A 110 -15.84 -2.88 8.15
N TRP A 111 -16.21 -4.14 7.98
CA TRP A 111 -16.43 -4.73 6.68
C TRP A 111 -17.58 -4.03 5.94
N THR A 112 -17.36 -3.73 4.67
CA THR A 112 -18.37 -3.17 3.78
C THR A 112 -18.52 -4.03 2.53
N PRO A 113 -19.75 -4.20 2.01
CA PRO A 113 -19.94 -4.90 0.75
C PRO A 113 -19.29 -4.14 -0.41
N VAL A 114 -18.72 -4.89 -1.35
CA VAL A 114 -18.15 -4.33 -2.58
C VAL A 114 -19.25 -4.30 -3.64
N GLN A 115 -19.56 -3.10 -4.14
CA GLN A 115 -20.53 -2.91 -5.21
C GLN A 115 -19.93 -3.32 -6.56
N ASP A 116 -20.72 -3.98 -7.40
CA ASP A 116 -20.30 -4.35 -8.76
C ASP A 116 -19.91 -3.12 -9.58
N GLN A 117 -18.86 -3.25 -10.38
CA GLN A 117 -18.34 -2.20 -11.28
C GLN A 117 -17.90 -0.91 -10.56
N SER A 118 -17.64 -0.98 -9.27
CA SER A 118 -17.09 0.13 -8.48
C SER A 118 -15.56 0.15 -8.54
N PHE A 119 -14.96 1.25 -8.07
CA PHE A 119 -13.52 1.34 -7.85
C PHE A 119 -13.02 0.24 -6.90
N GLN A 120 -13.76 -0.03 -5.84
CA GLN A 120 -13.44 -1.09 -4.88
C GLN A 120 -13.53 -2.49 -5.50
N ASP A 121 -14.45 -2.70 -6.43
CA ASP A 121 -14.57 -3.96 -7.16
C ASP A 121 -13.33 -4.21 -8.05
N ALA A 122 -12.85 -3.18 -8.73
CA ALA A 122 -11.61 -3.25 -9.50
C ALA A 122 -10.39 -3.60 -8.62
N LEU A 123 -10.25 -2.99 -7.45
CA LEU A 123 -9.20 -3.32 -6.49
C LEU A 123 -9.32 -4.76 -5.97
N ARG A 124 -10.55 -5.19 -5.66
CA ARG A 124 -10.84 -6.55 -5.22
C ARG A 124 -10.47 -7.57 -6.30
N ASP A 125 -10.82 -7.33 -7.55
CA ASP A 125 -10.49 -8.23 -8.65
C ASP A 125 -8.98 -8.41 -8.80
N ILE A 126 -8.21 -7.35 -8.62
CA ILE A 126 -6.74 -7.42 -8.62
C ILE A 126 -6.25 -8.24 -7.43
N ALA A 127 -6.74 -7.96 -6.23
CA ALA A 127 -6.33 -8.65 -5.00
C ALA A 127 -6.66 -10.14 -5.05
N CYS A 128 -7.81 -10.50 -5.63
CA CYS A 128 -8.35 -11.86 -5.62
C CYS A 128 -8.06 -12.67 -6.90
N ILE A 129 -7.29 -12.15 -7.84
CA ILE A 129 -7.08 -12.75 -9.17
C ILE A 129 -6.55 -14.19 -9.14
N ASN A 130 -5.89 -14.57 -8.08
CA ASN A 130 -5.30 -15.90 -7.91
C ASN A 130 -5.93 -16.69 -6.76
N TYR A 131 -7.12 -16.32 -6.39
CA TYR A 131 -7.85 -16.94 -5.29
C TYR A 131 -8.83 -18.01 -5.79
#